data_2421d8dc7004797da60b5571ed9d2a78
#
_entry.id   2421d8dc7004797da60b5571ed9d2a78
#
_cell.length_a   1.000
_cell.length_b   1.000
_cell.length_c   1.000
_cell.angle_alpha   90.00
_cell.angle_beta   90.00
_cell.angle_gamma   90.00
#
_symmetry.space_group_name_H-M   'P 1'
#
loop_
_entity.id
_entity.type
_entity.pdbx_description
1 polymer ?
#
loop_
_entity_poly.entity_id
_entity_poly.type
_entity_poly.pdbx_seq_one_letter_code
_entity_poly.pdbx_strand_id
1 'polypeptide(L)'
;ETKVVLEGITVGGKALREHFEAINHRNAIYYVEDIIRKEEPFSEWQIRNIHQLILKNIDDDNAGRYRQQNVLISGATSTPPDYTLLNDKMAQFVDWYNSEAHKLHPIERAAKVHADFVGIHPFIDGNGRTSRLLMNLELLKAGYPPCVITVESRLAYYEALDQWMSYGKTDAFIH
;
A
#
# COMPACT_ATOMS: atom_id res chain seq x y z
N GLU A 1 7.12 -27.47 -1.92
CA GLU A 1 7.54 -26.20 -2.60
C GLU A 1 8.17 -25.23 -1.61
N THR A 2 7.56 -24.95 -0.45
CA THR A 2 8.09 -24.00 0.56
C THR A 2 9.51 -24.39 1.04
N LYS A 3 9.81 -25.67 1.23
CA LYS A 3 11.13 -26.13 1.65
C LYS A 3 12.19 -25.87 0.58
N VAL A 4 11.84 -26.05 -0.68
CA VAL A 4 12.71 -25.80 -1.85
C VAL A 4 13.04 -24.31 -1.97
N VAL A 5 12.07 -23.44 -1.70
CA VAL A 5 12.25 -21.98 -1.68
C VAL A 5 13.20 -21.55 -0.56
N LEU A 6 13.14 -22.16 0.61
CA LEU A 6 14.02 -21.89 1.74
C LEU A 6 15.49 -22.32 1.49
N GLU A 7 15.73 -23.24 0.58
CA GLU A 7 17.05 -23.69 0.17
C GLU A 7 17.67 -22.85 -0.97
N GLY A 8 17.01 -21.73 -1.36
CA GLY A 8 17.51 -20.83 -2.41
C GLY A 8 17.32 -21.34 -3.83
N ILE A 9 16.57 -22.43 -4.02
CA ILE A 9 16.28 -22.99 -5.33
C ILE A 9 15.08 -22.28 -5.95
N THR A 10 15.22 -21.81 -7.19
CA THR A 10 14.13 -21.18 -7.93
C THR A 10 13.13 -22.24 -8.40
N VAL A 11 11.83 -21.99 -8.16
CA VAL A 11 10.74 -22.82 -8.68
C VAL A 11 10.18 -22.16 -9.92
N GLY A 12 10.19 -22.87 -11.05
CA GLY A 12 9.67 -22.33 -12.31
C GLY A 12 10.48 -21.19 -12.90
N GLY A 13 11.79 -21.09 -12.58
CA GLY A 13 12.70 -20.07 -13.13
C GLY A 13 12.55 -18.67 -12.53
N LYS A 14 11.75 -18.51 -11.46
CA LYS A 14 11.55 -17.23 -10.77
C LYS A 14 12.60 -17.03 -9.67
N ALA A 15 13.02 -15.78 -9.46
CA ALA A 15 13.95 -15.45 -8.39
C ALA A 15 13.35 -15.72 -7.01
N LEU A 16 14.18 -16.03 -6.01
CA LEU A 16 13.75 -16.27 -4.63
C LEU A 16 12.94 -15.09 -4.06
N ARG A 17 13.31 -13.86 -4.41
CA ARG A 17 12.59 -12.63 -4.05
C ARG A 17 11.11 -12.68 -4.51
N GLU A 18 10.83 -13.10 -5.74
CA GLU A 18 9.47 -13.19 -6.27
C GLU A 18 8.62 -14.21 -5.51
N HIS A 19 9.23 -15.29 -5.02
CA HIS A 19 8.54 -16.26 -4.16
C HIS A 19 8.18 -15.66 -2.80
N PHE A 20 9.11 -14.93 -2.18
CA PHE A 20 8.81 -14.23 -0.93
C PHE A 20 7.75 -13.15 -1.14
N GLU A 21 7.79 -12.39 -2.22
CA GLU A 21 6.76 -11.40 -2.54
C GLU A 21 5.36 -12.01 -2.58
N ALA A 22 5.19 -13.18 -3.22
CA ALA A 22 3.90 -13.87 -3.28
C ALA A 22 3.45 -14.40 -1.91
N ILE A 23 4.35 -15.02 -1.14
CA ILE A 23 4.06 -15.55 0.21
C ILE A 23 3.70 -14.40 1.15
N ASN A 24 4.48 -13.34 1.13
CA ASN A 24 4.30 -12.17 1.97
C ASN A 24 2.99 -11.44 1.66
N HIS A 25 2.67 -11.30 0.37
CA HIS A 25 1.41 -10.69 -0.04
C HIS A 25 0.20 -11.46 0.47
N ARG A 26 0.22 -12.80 0.36
CA ARG A 26 -0.82 -13.65 0.94
C ARG A 26 -0.94 -13.47 2.45
N ASN A 27 0.17 -13.45 3.17
CA ASN A 27 0.18 -13.29 4.64
C ASN A 27 -0.35 -11.90 5.04
N ALA A 28 -0.03 -10.87 4.26
CA ALA A 28 -0.53 -9.52 4.46
C ALA A 28 -2.05 -9.42 4.19
N ILE A 29 -2.58 -10.17 3.21
CA ILE A 29 -4.03 -10.27 2.99
C ILE A 29 -4.71 -10.89 4.21
N TYR A 30 -4.21 -12.00 4.73
CA TYR A 30 -4.78 -12.63 5.95
C TYR A 30 -4.74 -11.67 7.15
N TYR A 31 -3.70 -10.87 7.28
CA TYR A 31 -3.64 -9.85 8.33
C TYR A 31 -4.69 -8.75 8.14
N VAL A 32 -4.92 -8.31 6.90
CA VAL A 32 -5.99 -7.35 6.56
C VAL A 32 -7.37 -7.93 6.90
N GLU A 33 -7.64 -9.19 6.56
CA GLU A 33 -8.88 -9.87 6.94
C GLU A 33 -9.04 -9.97 8.46
N ASP A 34 -7.95 -10.18 9.19
CA ASP A 34 -7.95 -10.24 10.65
C ASP A 34 -8.28 -8.88 11.28
N ILE A 35 -7.73 -7.77 10.73
CA ILE A 35 -8.07 -6.39 11.13
C ILE A 35 -9.58 -6.15 10.96
N ILE A 36 -10.15 -6.57 9.83
CA ILE A 36 -11.57 -6.41 9.55
C ILE A 36 -12.42 -7.20 10.54
N ARG A 37 -12.09 -8.48 10.74
CA ARG A 37 -12.83 -9.38 11.63
C ARG A 37 -12.81 -8.93 13.08
N LYS A 38 -11.71 -8.31 13.53
CA LYS A 38 -11.54 -7.81 14.89
C LYS A 38 -12.00 -6.37 15.07
N GLU A 39 -12.44 -5.72 13.99
CA GLU A 39 -12.83 -4.30 13.99
C GLU A 39 -11.72 -3.39 14.57
N GLU A 40 -10.45 -3.73 14.27
CA GLU A 40 -9.32 -2.95 14.77
C GLU A 40 -9.32 -1.53 14.18
N PRO A 41 -8.95 -0.50 14.96
CA PRO A 41 -8.92 0.88 14.50
C PRO A 41 -7.81 1.08 13.45
N PHE A 42 -8.06 1.92 12.46
CA PHE A 42 -7.03 2.30 11.49
C PHE A 42 -5.95 3.14 12.18
N SER A 43 -4.69 2.72 12.05
CA SER A 43 -3.57 3.35 12.74
C SER A 43 -2.24 3.17 11.98
N GLU A 44 -1.26 4.02 12.29
CA GLU A 44 0.09 3.87 11.76
C GLU A 44 0.72 2.51 12.10
N TRP A 45 0.38 1.96 13.28
CA TRP A 45 0.89 0.67 13.71
C TRP A 45 0.44 -0.45 12.73
N GLN A 46 -0.82 -0.45 12.32
CA GLN A 46 -1.33 -1.43 11.36
C GLN A 46 -0.71 -1.26 9.97
N ILE A 47 -0.55 -0.02 9.52
CA ILE A 47 0.11 0.30 8.25
C ILE A 47 1.54 -0.26 8.25
N ARG A 48 2.29 -0.03 9.32
CA ARG A 48 3.66 -0.53 9.47
C ARG A 48 3.71 -2.06 9.53
N ASN A 49 2.76 -2.71 10.19
CA ASN A 49 2.70 -4.18 10.25
C ASN A 49 2.37 -4.80 8.88
N ILE A 50 1.43 -4.20 8.11
CA ILE A 50 1.17 -4.62 6.73
C ILE A 50 2.46 -4.52 5.92
N HIS A 51 3.16 -3.39 6.00
CA HIS A 51 4.42 -3.19 5.28
C HIS A 51 5.52 -4.16 5.75
N GLN A 52 5.61 -4.42 7.05
CA GLN A 52 6.57 -5.39 7.60
C GLN A 52 6.33 -6.79 7.03
N LEU A 53 5.08 -7.21 6.92
CA LEU A 53 4.72 -8.48 6.29
C LEU A 53 5.11 -8.52 4.80
N ILE A 54 4.91 -7.42 4.07
CA ILE A 54 5.25 -7.32 2.65
C ILE A 54 6.76 -7.49 2.39
N LEU A 55 7.62 -6.94 3.25
CA LEU A 55 9.06 -6.97 3.08
C LEU A 55 9.79 -8.07 3.86
N LYS A 56 9.07 -8.90 4.61
CA LYS A 56 9.66 -9.99 5.38
C LYS A 56 10.53 -10.90 4.52
N ASN A 57 11.77 -11.17 4.95
CA ASN A 57 12.78 -11.95 4.22
C ASN A 57 13.19 -11.37 2.85
N ILE A 58 12.79 -10.13 2.56
CA ILE A 58 13.17 -9.38 1.35
C ILE A 58 14.09 -8.23 1.72
N ASP A 59 13.68 -7.43 2.70
CA ASP A 59 14.40 -6.30 3.27
C ASP A 59 13.94 -6.08 4.72
N ASP A 60 14.40 -6.91 5.62
CA ASP A 60 13.99 -6.89 7.03
C ASP A 60 14.46 -5.62 7.76
N ASP A 61 15.53 -4.99 7.29
CA ASP A 61 16.07 -3.75 7.88
C ASP A 61 15.13 -2.56 7.68
N ASN A 62 14.43 -2.50 6.55
CA ASN A 62 13.48 -1.44 6.22
C ASN A 62 12.00 -1.83 6.46
N ALA A 63 11.74 -3.11 6.77
CA ALA A 63 10.39 -3.61 6.98
C ALA A 63 9.67 -2.90 8.14
N GLY A 64 8.53 -2.25 7.85
CA GLY A 64 7.74 -1.48 8.81
C GLY A 64 8.37 -0.16 9.27
N ARG A 65 9.46 0.29 8.66
CA ARG A 65 10.17 1.52 9.03
C ARG A 65 10.03 2.58 7.95
N TYR A 66 9.71 3.80 8.35
CA TYR A 66 9.71 4.94 7.44
C TYR A 66 11.12 5.23 6.94
N ARG A 67 11.20 5.63 5.67
CA ARG A 67 12.47 6.00 5.03
C ARG A 67 13.15 7.16 5.76
N GLN A 68 14.47 7.14 5.75
CA GLN A 68 15.32 8.20 6.32
C GLN A 68 16.08 8.97 5.24
N GLN A 69 15.58 8.94 4.01
CA GLN A 69 16.12 9.66 2.85
C GLN A 69 15.02 10.03 1.88
N ASN A 70 15.28 11.03 1.04
CA ASN A 70 14.37 11.42 -0.01
C ASN A 70 14.39 10.41 -1.16
N VAL A 71 13.22 10.19 -1.74
CA VAL A 71 13.00 9.25 -2.85
C VAL A 71 12.22 9.95 -3.97
N LEU A 72 12.31 9.39 -5.17
CA LEU A 72 11.49 9.76 -6.31
C LEU A 72 10.62 8.57 -6.72
N ILE A 73 9.38 8.85 -7.13
CA ILE A 73 8.51 7.82 -7.70
C ILE A 73 8.80 7.76 -9.19
N SER A 74 9.28 6.60 -9.65
CA SER A 74 9.61 6.42 -11.08
C SER A 74 8.37 6.63 -11.95
N GLY A 75 8.47 7.55 -12.91
CA GLY A 75 7.40 7.86 -13.85
C GLY A 75 6.31 8.80 -13.33
N ALA A 76 6.37 9.26 -12.08
CA ALA A 76 5.45 10.26 -11.55
C ALA A 76 5.99 11.69 -11.74
N THR A 77 5.08 12.65 -11.93
CA THR A 77 5.39 14.08 -11.98
C THR A 77 5.51 14.67 -10.57
N SER A 78 4.73 14.13 -9.63
CA SER A 78 4.75 14.54 -8.23
C SER A 78 5.99 14.05 -7.48
N THR A 79 6.47 14.84 -6.54
CA THR A 79 7.57 14.47 -5.65
C THR A 79 7.02 14.20 -4.25
N PRO A 80 7.35 13.05 -3.64
CA PRO A 80 6.99 12.78 -2.25
C PRO A 80 7.57 13.83 -1.29
N PRO A 81 6.95 14.04 -0.13
CA PRO A 81 7.44 14.97 0.88
C PRO A 81 8.84 14.59 1.35
N ASP A 82 9.56 15.59 1.88
CA ASP A 82 10.84 15.36 2.54
C ASP A 82 10.71 14.32 3.68
N TYR A 83 11.70 13.45 3.84
CA TYR A 83 11.65 12.36 4.81
C TYR A 83 11.49 12.85 6.26
N THR A 84 11.96 14.07 6.56
CA THR A 84 11.83 14.68 7.90
C THR A 84 10.38 14.99 8.26
N LEU A 85 9.50 15.12 7.27
CA LEU A 85 8.08 15.42 7.44
C LEU A 85 7.20 14.16 7.51
N LEU A 86 7.76 12.96 7.35
CA LEU A 86 6.97 11.73 7.23
C LEU A 86 6.13 11.42 8.46
N ASN A 87 6.66 11.62 9.66
CA ASN A 87 5.91 11.37 10.88
C ASN A 87 4.66 12.27 10.94
N ASP A 88 4.82 13.56 10.65
CA ASP A 88 3.70 14.51 10.65
C ASP A 88 2.69 14.19 9.53
N LYS A 89 3.17 13.83 8.34
CA LYS A 89 2.30 13.47 7.21
C LYS A 89 1.51 12.19 7.48
N MET A 90 2.11 11.19 8.09
CA MET A 90 1.43 9.95 8.44
C MET A 90 0.45 10.13 9.59
N ALA A 91 0.80 10.95 10.60
CA ALA A 91 -0.13 11.33 11.66
C ALA A 91 -1.36 12.07 11.07
N GLN A 92 -1.15 13.08 10.20
CA GLN A 92 -2.23 13.79 9.52
C GLN A 92 -3.11 12.87 8.67
N PHE A 93 -2.52 11.89 7.98
CA PHE A 93 -3.24 10.90 7.18
C PHE A 93 -4.16 10.03 8.06
N VAL A 94 -3.64 9.54 9.19
CA VAL A 94 -4.43 8.74 10.13
C VAL A 94 -5.50 9.57 10.83
N ASP A 95 -5.19 10.81 11.21
CA ASP A 95 -6.15 11.74 11.81
C ASP A 95 -7.29 12.07 10.84
N TRP A 96 -6.97 12.37 9.56
CA TRP A 96 -7.98 12.55 8.53
C TRP A 96 -8.85 11.29 8.39
N TYR A 97 -8.24 10.12 8.35
CA TYR A 97 -8.99 8.88 8.24
C TYR A 97 -10.00 8.71 9.39
N ASN A 98 -9.56 8.94 10.61
CA ASN A 98 -10.40 8.73 11.80
C ASN A 98 -11.47 9.82 11.98
N SER A 99 -11.26 11.05 11.48
CA SER A 99 -12.17 12.17 11.66
C SER A 99 -13.10 12.44 10.47
N GLU A 100 -12.62 12.27 9.23
CA GLU A 100 -13.30 12.74 8.03
C GLU A 100 -13.68 11.65 7.03
N ALA A 101 -12.90 10.55 6.97
CA ALA A 101 -13.03 9.54 5.92
C ALA A 101 -14.42 8.87 5.89
N HIS A 102 -15.09 8.76 7.03
CA HIS A 102 -16.43 8.19 7.14
C HIS A 102 -17.52 8.98 6.40
N LYS A 103 -17.25 10.25 6.05
CA LYS A 103 -18.16 11.11 5.29
C LYS A 103 -18.18 10.78 3.80
N LEU A 104 -17.13 10.09 3.31
CA LEU A 104 -17.00 9.73 1.91
C LEU A 104 -17.72 8.42 1.60
N HIS A 105 -18.19 8.29 0.35
CA HIS A 105 -18.60 7.00 -0.16
C HIS A 105 -17.47 5.97 -0.04
N PRO A 106 -17.72 4.70 0.31
CA PRO A 106 -16.66 3.71 0.53
C PRO A 106 -15.65 3.57 -0.63
N ILE A 107 -16.10 3.66 -1.87
CA ILE A 107 -15.22 3.62 -3.06
C ILE A 107 -14.31 4.85 -3.10
N GLU A 108 -14.86 6.05 -2.89
CA GLU A 108 -14.08 7.30 -2.85
C GLU A 108 -13.07 7.27 -1.69
N ARG A 109 -13.49 6.78 -0.54
CA ARG A 109 -12.62 6.61 0.63
C ARG A 109 -11.47 5.65 0.34
N ALA A 110 -11.75 4.50 -0.26
CA ALA A 110 -10.73 3.52 -0.64
C ALA A 110 -9.73 4.11 -1.65
N ALA A 111 -10.23 4.81 -2.66
CA ALA A 111 -9.41 5.51 -3.65
C ALA A 111 -8.53 6.58 -3.00
N LYS A 112 -9.09 7.38 -2.10
CA LYS A 112 -8.36 8.44 -1.40
C LYS A 112 -7.30 7.88 -0.44
N VAL A 113 -7.61 6.85 0.33
CA VAL A 113 -6.64 6.14 1.19
C VAL A 113 -5.46 5.64 0.36
N HIS A 114 -5.73 5.06 -0.81
CA HIS A 114 -4.69 4.59 -1.71
C HIS A 114 -3.81 5.72 -2.24
N ALA A 115 -4.43 6.73 -2.85
CA ALA A 115 -3.72 7.81 -3.54
C ALA A 115 -2.90 8.68 -2.57
N ASP A 116 -3.49 9.08 -1.44
CA ASP A 116 -2.81 9.90 -0.45
C ASP A 116 -1.62 9.14 0.17
N PHE A 117 -1.79 7.85 0.46
CA PHE A 117 -0.69 7.03 0.97
C PHE A 117 0.45 6.91 -0.04
N VAL A 118 0.13 6.68 -1.33
CA VAL A 118 1.16 6.66 -2.39
C VAL A 118 1.85 8.01 -2.51
N GLY A 119 1.11 9.11 -2.40
CA GLY A 119 1.66 10.47 -2.45
C GLY A 119 2.63 10.79 -1.30
N ILE A 120 2.34 10.30 -0.09
CA ILE A 120 3.26 10.40 1.06
C ILE A 120 4.50 9.54 0.85
N HIS A 121 4.35 8.34 0.27
CA HIS A 121 5.43 7.41 -0.04
C HIS A 121 6.35 7.14 1.17
N PRO A 122 5.80 6.66 2.30
CA PRO A 122 6.54 6.70 3.56
C PRO A 122 7.69 5.69 3.66
N PHE A 123 7.74 4.69 2.80
CA PHE A 123 8.73 3.62 2.84
C PHE A 123 9.74 3.69 1.68
N ILE A 124 10.84 2.96 1.82
CA ILE A 124 11.88 2.86 0.78
C ILE A 124 11.40 1.99 -0.41
N ASP A 125 10.69 0.89 -0.12
CA ASP A 125 10.08 -0.03 -1.09
C ASP A 125 8.72 -0.48 -0.55
N GLY A 126 7.91 -1.17 -1.35
CA GLY A 126 6.64 -1.76 -0.89
C GLY A 126 5.45 -0.80 -0.78
N ASN A 127 5.61 0.50 -1.03
CA ASN A 127 4.53 1.49 -0.92
C ASN A 127 3.31 1.15 -1.79
N GLY A 128 3.52 0.76 -3.05
CA GLY A 128 2.45 0.38 -3.95
C GLY A 128 1.71 -0.90 -3.53
N ARG A 129 2.41 -1.88 -2.94
CA ARG A 129 1.80 -3.10 -2.40
C ARG A 129 0.99 -2.79 -1.15
N THR A 130 1.54 -1.99 -0.25
CA THR A 130 0.87 -1.53 0.97
C THR A 130 -0.38 -0.72 0.64
N SER A 131 -0.29 0.25 -0.26
CA SER A 131 -1.43 1.10 -0.63
C SER A 131 -2.59 0.32 -1.23
N ARG A 132 -2.33 -0.69 -2.06
CA ARG A 132 -3.37 -1.58 -2.60
C ARG A 132 -4.03 -2.43 -1.50
N LEU A 133 -3.29 -2.86 -0.50
CA LEU A 133 -3.87 -3.57 0.64
C LEU A 133 -4.72 -2.65 1.52
N LEU A 134 -4.31 -1.40 1.73
CA LEU A 134 -5.11 -0.40 2.44
C LEU A 134 -6.40 -0.06 1.69
N MET A 135 -6.34 0.10 0.37
CA MET A 135 -7.52 0.28 -0.48
C MET A 135 -8.50 -0.91 -0.33
N ASN A 136 -7.98 -2.12 -0.43
CA ASN A 136 -8.79 -3.32 -0.32
C ASN A 136 -9.33 -3.55 1.10
N LEU A 137 -8.62 -3.12 2.13
CA LEU A 137 -9.13 -3.07 3.50
C LEU A 137 -10.43 -2.24 3.56
N GLU A 138 -10.44 -1.07 2.94
CA GLU A 138 -11.62 -0.19 2.92
C GLU A 138 -12.79 -0.77 2.13
N LEU A 139 -12.50 -1.35 0.96
CA LEU A 139 -13.53 -2.00 0.14
C LEU A 139 -14.16 -3.17 0.88
N LEU A 140 -13.34 -4.05 1.45
CA LEU A 140 -13.80 -5.23 2.18
C LEU A 140 -14.59 -4.86 3.45
N LYS A 141 -14.16 -3.85 4.22
CA LYS A 141 -14.93 -3.31 5.37
C LYS A 141 -16.33 -2.87 4.98
N ALA A 142 -16.48 -2.36 3.77
CA ALA A 142 -17.76 -1.87 3.25
C ALA A 142 -18.58 -2.95 2.51
N GLY A 143 -18.09 -4.20 2.47
CA GLY A 143 -18.76 -5.33 1.81
C GLY A 143 -18.56 -5.37 0.29
N TYR A 144 -17.64 -4.59 -0.26
CA TYR A 144 -17.26 -4.65 -1.68
C TYR A 144 -16.22 -5.73 -1.92
N PRO A 145 -16.17 -6.33 -3.13
CA PRO A 145 -15.09 -7.23 -3.51
C PRO A 145 -13.76 -6.46 -3.60
N PRO A 146 -12.61 -7.14 -3.41
CA PRO A 146 -11.32 -6.52 -3.56
C PRO A 146 -11.08 -6.06 -5.01
N CYS A 147 -10.46 -4.90 -5.17
CA CYS A 147 -10.02 -4.38 -6.46
C CYS A 147 -8.65 -4.98 -6.82
N VAL A 148 -8.55 -5.52 -8.03
CA VAL A 148 -7.31 -6.04 -8.60
C VAL A 148 -6.92 -5.19 -9.80
N ILE A 149 -5.77 -4.53 -9.72
CA ILE A 149 -5.23 -3.75 -10.84
C ILE A 149 -4.51 -4.72 -11.78
N THR A 150 -5.08 -4.93 -12.96
CA THR A 150 -4.53 -5.87 -13.95
C THR A 150 -3.35 -5.25 -14.70
N VAL A 151 -2.59 -6.09 -15.41
CA VAL A 151 -1.45 -5.63 -16.23
C VAL A 151 -1.93 -4.69 -17.33
N GLU A 152 -3.09 -4.98 -17.92
CA GLU A 152 -3.71 -4.22 -19.01
C GLU A 152 -4.12 -2.80 -18.56
N SER A 153 -4.63 -2.67 -17.33
CA SER A 153 -5.07 -1.39 -16.77
C SER A 153 -3.92 -0.58 -16.13
N ARG A 154 -2.72 -1.16 -16.06
CA ARG A 154 -1.61 -0.60 -15.28
C ARG A 154 -1.18 0.80 -15.71
N LEU A 155 -1.15 1.07 -17.02
CA LEU A 155 -0.76 2.38 -17.54
C LEU A 155 -1.78 3.45 -17.16
N ALA A 156 -3.07 3.19 -17.43
CA ALA A 156 -4.16 4.09 -17.07
C ALA A 156 -4.22 4.35 -15.55
N TYR A 157 -3.97 3.32 -14.75
CA TYR A 157 -3.87 3.44 -13.29
C TYR A 157 -2.75 4.41 -12.87
N TYR A 158 -1.55 4.30 -13.43
CA TYR A 158 -0.47 5.21 -13.08
C TYR A 158 -0.73 6.64 -13.52
N GLU A 159 -1.32 6.84 -14.70
CA GLU A 159 -1.71 8.15 -15.20
C GLU A 159 -2.78 8.80 -14.30
N ALA A 160 -3.81 8.05 -13.93
CA ALA A 160 -4.86 8.53 -13.03
C ALA A 160 -4.31 8.88 -11.65
N LEU A 161 -3.40 8.06 -11.11
CA LEU A 161 -2.76 8.30 -9.82
C LEU A 161 -1.86 9.54 -9.84
N ASP A 162 -1.08 9.73 -10.92
CA ASP A 162 -0.25 10.93 -11.08
C ASP A 162 -1.10 12.21 -11.22
N GLN A 163 -2.24 12.14 -11.92
CA GLN A 163 -3.20 13.24 -11.98
C GLN A 163 -3.79 13.61 -10.62
N TRP A 164 -4.10 12.59 -9.79
CA TRP A 164 -4.54 12.83 -8.42
C TRP A 164 -3.46 13.54 -7.61
N MET A 165 -2.24 12.99 -7.57
CA MET A 165 -1.15 13.51 -6.74
C MET A 165 -0.67 14.90 -7.19
N SER A 166 -0.63 15.16 -8.52
CA SER A 166 -0.07 16.40 -9.08
C SER A 166 -1.10 17.52 -9.19
N TYR A 167 -2.35 17.21 -9.46
CA TYR A 167 -3.39 18.20 -9.81
C TYR A 167 -4.68 18.08 -9.00
N GLY A 168 -4.77 17.12 -8.08
CA GLY A 168 -5.99 16.88 -7.29
C GLY A 168 -7.18 16.37 -8.10
N LYS A 169 -6.96 15.85 -9.32
CA LYS A 169 -8.02 15.30 -10.17
C LYS A 169 -8.32 13.87 -9.78
N THR A 170 -9.50 13.65 -9.22
CA THR A 170 -9.90 12.37 -8.59
C THR A 170 -10.70 11.46 -9.51
N ASP A 171 -11.44 12.02 -10.48
CA ASP A 171 -12.44 11.31 -11.27
C ASP A 171 -11.88 10.09 -12.03
N ALA A 172 -10.72 10.25 -12.68
CA ALA A 172 -10.11 9.18 -13.46
C ALA A 172 -9.60 8.01 -12.61
N PHE A 173 -9.42 8.21 -11.30
CA PHE A 173 -8.97 7.16 -10.38
C PHE A 173 -10.15 6.45 -9.68
N ILE A 174 -11.28 7.13 -9.51
CA ILE A 174 -12.48 6.60 -8.84
C ILE A 174 -13.33 5.76 -9.81
N HIS A 175 -13.35 6.10 -11.09
CA HIS A 175 -14.11 5.45 -12.15
C HIS A 175 -13.27 4.49 -12.99
#